data_a285133eba006c9b4c7359603b097b29
#
_entry.id   a285133eba006c9b4c7359603b097b29
#
_cell.length_a   1.000
_cell.length_b   1.000
_cell.length_c   1.000
_cell.angle_alpha   90.00
_cell.angle_beta   90.00
_cell.angle_gamma   90.00
#
_symmetry.space_group_name_H-M   'P 1'
#
loop_
_entity.id
_entity.type
_entity.pdbx_description
1 polymer ?
#
loop_
_entity_poly.entity_id
_entity_poly.type
_entity_poly.pdbx_seq_one_letter_code
_entity_poly.pdbx_strand_id
1 'polypeptide(L)'
;MRGFQAASFTLSDKAETILKNFSTSYSLPSCIVTRSKIILMAAEEKNNTQIAEALGTTYSTVSIWRNRFYNNIDLIAQTEEYDGPDSEKKLSDVIKSVLSDKQRPGKEPVFTPEQIMLINELACKNPKDFGCELSCWNLASLAQEAVRQGIVESISIASVQRFLKFAGIEPWKNRYWLNSPEKHDDPETFKKN
;
A
#
# COMPACT_ATOMS: atom_id res chain seq x y z
N MET A 1 -10.74 -32.58 28.37
CA MET A 1 -9.94 -31.54 27.68
C MET A 1 -10.23 -30.21 28.36
N ARG A 2 -9.24 -29.55 29.01
CA ARG A 2 -9.42 -28.18 29.50
C ARG A 2 -9.43 -27.25 28.28
N GLY A 3 -10.61 -26.75 27.94
CA GLY A 3 -10.74 -25.72 26.89
C GLY A 3 -9.93 -24.49 27.29
N PHE A 4 -9.21 -23.88 26.35
CA PHE A 4 -8.54 -22.60 26.54
C PHE A 4 -9.59 -21.59 27.00
N GLN A 5 -9.40 -21.08 28.23
CA GLN A 5 -10.28 -20.05 28.79
C GLN A 5 -10.11 -18.79 27.94
N ALA A 6 -11.21 -18.24 27.43
CA ALA A 6 -11.15 -17.02 26.64
C ALA A 6 -10.63 -15.85 27.50
N ALA A 7 -9.76 -15.03 26.94
CA ALA A 7 -9.23 -13.86 27.65
C ALA A 7 -10.37 -12.98 28.15
N SER A 8 -10.42 -12.71 29.45
CA SER A 8 -11.35 -11.75 30.06
C SER A 8 -10.64 -10.42 30.27
N PHE A 9 -11.31 -9.34 30.02
CA PHE A 9 -10.81 -7.97 30.22
C PHE A 9 -11.98 -7.03 30.46
N THR A 10 -11.72 -5.96 31.20
CA THR A 10 -12.64 -4.84 31.40
C THR A 10 -12.22 -3.69 30.49
N LEU A 11 -13.20 -2.98 29.95
CA LEU A 11 -12.96 -1.76 29.19
C LEU A 11 -13.09 -0.54 30.10
N SER A 12 -12.30 0.49 29.83
CA SER A 12 -12.53 1.80 30.41
C SER A 12 -13.74 2.48 29.73
N ASP A 13 -14.35 3.44 30.39
CA ASP A 13 -15.50 4.20 29.85
C ASP A 13 -15.16 4.88 28.52
N LYS A 14 -13.92 5.40 28.37
CA LYS A 14 -13.46 6.04 27.13
C LYS A 14 -13.30 5.04 25.99
N ALA A 15 -12.64 3.91 26.24
CA ALA A 15 -12.45 2.85 25.25
C ALA A 15 -13.80 2.24 24.84
N GLU A 16 -14.70 2.03 25.77
CA GLU A 16 -16.05 1.53 25.50
C GLU A 16 -16.84 2.49 24.61
N THR A 17 -16.79 3.79 24.89
CA THR A 17 -17.46 4.81 24.08
C THR A 17 -16.92 4.83 22.65
N ILE A 18 -15.62 4.78 22.47
CA ILE A 18 -14.99 4.71 21.14
C ILE A 18 -15.42 3.44 20.40
N LEU A 19 -15.42 2.28 21.06
CA LEU A 19 -15.83 1.02 20.45
C LEU A 19 -17.33 1.02 20.09
N LYS A 20 -18.19 1.63 20.90
CA LYS A 20 -19.61 1.83 20.58
C LYS A 20 -19.77 2.70 19.32
N ASN A 21 -19.04 3.80 19.23
CA ASN A 21 -19.03 4.66 18.04
C ASN A 21 -18.55 3.89 16.79
N PHE A 22 -17.51 3.07 16.91
CA PHE A 22 -17.04 2.24 15.80
C PHE A 22 -18.05 1.16 15.40
N SER A 23 -18.76 0.56 16.37
CA SER A 23 -19.72 -0.51 16.14
C SER A 23 -20.97 -0.08 15.35
N THR A 24 -21.26 1.22 15.34
CA THR A 24 -22.42 1.83 14.65
C THR A 24 -22.03 2.70 13.46
N SER A 25 -20.73 2.85 13.18
CA SER A 25 -20.23 3.74 12.13
C SER A 25 -20.53 3.19 10.73
N TYR A 26 -21.05 4.06 9.86
CA TYR A 26 -21.24 3.77 8.43
C TYR A 26 -20.02 4.16 7.57
N SER A 27 -19.09 4.95 8.10
CA SER A 27 -17.92 5.43 7.38
C SER A 27 -16.68 4.54 7.58
N LEU A 28 -16.68 3.68 8.60
CA LEU A 28 -15.59 2.76 8.84
C LEU A 28 -15.73 1.46 8.02
N PRO A 29 -14.62 0.81 7.67
CA PRO A 29 -14.65 -0.51 7.05
C PRO A 29 -15.47 -1.51 7.88
N SER A 30 -16.30 -2.33 7.23
CA SER A 30 -17.17 -3.30 7.91
C SER A 30 -16.41 -4.26 8.84
N CYS A 31 -15.15 -4.56 8.51
CA CYS A 31 -14.30 -5.38 9.37
C CYS A 31 -14.01 -4.71 10.72
N ILE A 32 -13.79 -3.40 10.78
CA ILE A 32 -13.59 -2.65 12.04
C ILE A 32 -14.88 -2.65 12.85
N VAL A 33 -16.02 -2.40 12.20
CA VAL A 33 -17.35 -2.42 12.85
C VAL A 33 -17.61 -3.79 13.50
N THR A 34 -17.39 -4.87 12.77
CA THR A 34 -17.60 -6.24 13.30
C THR A 34 -16.64 -6.55 14.46
N ARG A 35 -15.37 -6.17 14.33
CA ARG A 35 -14.36 -6.38 15.37
C ARG A 35 -14.66 -5.59 16.64
N SER A 36 -15.15 -4.36 16.51
CA SER A 36 -15.60 -3.55 17.66
C SER A 36 -16.76 -4.22 18.40
N LYS A 37 -17.73 -4.80 17.67
CA LYS A 37 -18.81 -5.59 18.27
C LYS A 37 -18.28 -6.84 18.99
N ILE A 38 -17.29 -7.52 18.42
CA ILE A 38 -16.64 -8.68 19.08
C ILE A 38 -16.08 -8.25 20.45
N ILE A 39 -15.36 -7.12 20.51
CA ILE A 39 -14.71 -6.66 21.74
C ILE A 39 -15.75 -6.21 22.78
N LEU A 40 -16.79 -5.49 22.38
CA LEU A 40 -17.88 -5.08 23.28
C LEU A 40 -18.58 -6.30 23.89
N MET A 41 -18.96 -7.28 23.08
CA MET A 41 -19.59 -8.51 23.57
C MET A 41 -18.64 -9.36 24.43
N ALA A 42 -17.34 -9.31 24.18
CA ALA A 42 -16.34 -9.98 25.01
C ALA A 42 -16.18 -9.31 26.38
N ALA A 43 -16.31 -7.99 26.46
CA ALA A 43 -16.33 -7.25 27.73
C ALA A 43 -17.64 -7.53 28.53
N GLU A 44 -18.73 -7.89 27.87
CA GLU A 44 -19.98 -8.39 28.49
C GLU A 44 -19.86 -9.86 28.96
N GLU A 45 -18.65 -10.41 29.07
CA GLU A 45 -18.37 -11.79 29.51
C GLU A 45 -18.95 -12.89 28.59
N LYS A 46 -19.44 -12.60 27.40
CA LYS A 46 -19.90 -13.59 26.43
C LYS A 46 -18.74 -14.46 25.97
N ASN A 47 -19.01 -15.76 25.81
CA ASN A 47 -18.02 -16.67 25.28
C ASN A 47 -17.87 -16.55 23.76
N ASN A 48 -16.75 -17.06 23.22
CA ASN A 48 -16.44 -16.92 21.79
C ASN A 48 -17.47 -17.57 20.86
N THR A 49 -18.14 -18.64 21.30
CA THR A 49 -19.18 -19.32 20.52
C THR A 49 -20.43 -18.45 20.42
N GLN A 50 -20.89 -17.89 21.54
CA GLN A 50 -22.05 -16.99 21.59
C GLN A 50 -21.82 -15.75 20.71
N ILE A 51 -20.58 -15.16 20.77
CA ILE A 51 -20.24 -14.01 19.95
C ILE A 51 -20.22 -14.40 18.46
N ALA A 52 -19.66 -15.56 18.12
CA ALA A 52 -19.61 -16.04 16.75
C ALA A 52 -20.99 -16.24 16.16
N GLU A 53 -21.91 -16.85 16.90
CA GLU A 53 -23.32 -17.07 16.52
C GLU A 53 -24.05 -15.73 16.34
N ALA A 54 -23.92 -14.81 17.31
CA ALA A 54 -24.59 -13.51 17.27
C ALA A 54 -24.15 -12.62 16.11
N LEU A 55 -22.90 -12.73 15.68
CA LEU A 55 -22.32 -11.90 14.61
C LEU A 55 -22.20 -12.62 13.27
N GLY A 56 -22.62 -13.88 13.16
CA GLY A 56 -22.52 -14.66 11.93
C GLY A 56 -21.07 -14.90 11.48
N THR A 57 -20.15 -15.07 12.43
CA THR A 57 -18.72 -15.27 12.16
C THR A 57 -18.22 -16.59 12.74
N THR A 58 -16.91 -16.85 12.66
CA THR A 58 -16.33 -18.09 13.19
C THR A 58 -15.73 -17.90 14.58
N TYR A 59 -15.73 -18.98 15.38
CA TYR A 59 -15.05 -19.00 16.68
C TYR A 59 -13.58 -18.53 16.58
N SER A 60 -12.88 -18.99 15.53
CA SER A 60 -11.47 -18.63 15.31
C SER A 60 -11.30 -17.12 15.10
N THR A 61 -12.20 -16.49 14.33
CA THR A 61 -12.17 -15.04 14.11
C THR A 61 -12.37 -14.28 15.42
N VAL A 62 -13.35 -14.69 16.23
CA VAL A 62 -13.59 -14.07 17.53
C VAL A 62 -12.39 -14.23 18.45
N SER A 63 -11.83 -15.45 18.53
CA SER A 63 -10.67 -15.74 19.37
C SER A 63 -9.44 -14.89 18.98
N ILE A 64 -9.16 -14.76 17.68
CA ILE A 64 -8.03 -13.96 17.19
C ILE A 64 -8.17 -12.49 17.60
N TRP A 65 -9.33 -11.89 17.39
CA TRP A 65 -9.53 -10.47 17.68
C TRP A 65 -9.63 -10.17 19.17
N ARG A 66 -10.26 -11.05 19.94
CA ARG A 66 -10.29 -10.98 21.40
C ARG A 66 -8.89 -11.04 22.01
N ASN A 67 -8.07 -12.03 21.61
CA ASN A 67 -6.70 -12.16 22.09
C ASN A 67 -5.82 -11.00 21.62
N ARG A 68 -6.00 -10.54 20.39
CA ARG A 68 -5.24 -9.39 19.88
C ARG A 68 -5.56 -8.10 20.65
N PHE A 69 -6.81 -7.86 20.97
CA PHE A 69 -7.20 -6.72 21.79
C PHE A 69 -6.63 -6.85 23.20
N TYR A 70 -6.78 -8.02 23.83
CA TYR A 70 -6.25 -8.31 25.16
C TYR A 70 -4.73 -8.05 25.22
N ASN A 71 -3.97 -8.52 24.25
CA ASN A 71 -2.52 -8.34 24.20
C ASN A 71 -2.08 -6.87 23.97
N ASN A 72 -3.00 -5.98 23.65
CA ASN A 72 -2.72 -4.55 23.48
C ASN A 72 -3.44 -3.69 24.53
N ILE A 73 -4.01 -4.28 25.56
CA ILE A 73 -4.79 -3.56 26.56
C ILE A 73 -3.92 -2.56 27.33
N ASP A 74 -2.66 -2.92 27.64
CA ASP A 74 -1.71 -2.04 28.32
C ASP A 74 -1.35 -0.82 27.47
N LEU A 75 -1.19 -1.00 26.15
CA LEU A 75 -0.96 0.10 25.20
C LEU A 75 -2.15 1.05 25.15
N ILE A 76 -3.37 0.52 25.18
CA ILE A 76 -4.60 1.30 25.20
C ILE A 76 -4.69 2.09 26.50
N ALA A 77 -4.43 1.44 27.66
CA ALA A 77 -4.44 2.08 28.97
C ALA A 77 -3.38 3.21 29.06
N GLN A 78 -2.15 2.98 28.64
CA GLN A 78 -1.10 4.02 28.58
C GLN A 78 -1.49 5.21 27.68
N THR A 79 -2.18 4.93 26.54
CA THR A 79 -2.64 6.00 25.66
C THR A 79 -3.77 6.80 26.30
N GLU A 80 -4.60 6.17 27.12
CA GLU A 80 -5.70 6.81 27.83
C GLU A 80 -5.24 7.73 28.96
N GLU A 81 -4.10 7.40 29.61
CA GLU A 81 -3.47 8.24 30.64
C GLU A 81 -2.85 9.53 30.05
N TYR A 82 -2.66 9.59 28.74
CA TYR A 82 -2.14 10.78 28.08
C TYR A 82 -3.18 11.91 28.10
N ASP A 83 -2.93 12.96 28.88
CA ASP A 83 -3.81 14.13 29.06
C ASP A 83 -3.33 15.33 28.24
N GLY A 84 -3.05 15.12 26.95
CA GLY A 84 -2.60 16.17 26.04
C GLY A 84 -3.65 16.56 25.00
N PRO A 85 -3.37 17.58 24.19
CA PRO A 85 -4.24 17.94 23.07
C PRO A 85 -4.39 16.71 22.15
N ASP A 86 -5.61 16.46 21.67
CA ASP A 86 -5.98 15.28 20.85
C ASP A 86 -5.90 13.91 21.56
N SER A 87 -5.98 13.85 22.91
CA SER A 87 -5.93 12.57 23.65
C SER A 87 -7.00 11.57 23.19
N GLU A 88 -8.23 12.01 22.99
CA GLU A 88 -9.33 11.16 22.51
C GLU A 88 -9.09 10.66 21.08
N LYS A 89 -8.58 11.50 20.20
CA LYS A 89 -8.23 11.13 18.83
C LYS A 89 -7.10 10.11 18.81
N LYS A 90 -6.05 10.30 19.61
CA LYS A 90 -4.94 9.34 19.73
C LYS A 90 -5.43 7.99 20.23
N LEU A 91 -6.28 7.96 21.25
CA LEU A 91 -6.87 6.72 21.75
C LEU A 91 -7.72 6.03 20.69
N SER A 92 -8.52 6.78 19.95
CA SER A 92 -9.32 6.29 18.83
C SER A 92 -8.44 5.69 17.73
N ASP A 93 -7.34 6.36 17.35
CA ASP A 93 -6.41 5.89 16.34
C ASP A 93 -5.67 4.61 16.79
N VAL A 94 -5.28 4.52 18.05
CA VAL A 94 -4.66 3.29 18.62
C VAL A 94 -5.66 2.13 18.60
N ILE A 95 -6.88 2.31 19.09
CA ILE A 95 -7.92 1.26 19.07
C ILE A 95 -8.18 0.82 17.62
N LYS A 96 -8.31 1.76 16.69
CA LYS A 96 -8.49 1.49 15.27
C LYS A 96 -7.32 0.69 14.68
N SER A 97 -6.09 1.01 15.03
CA SER A 97 -4.89 0.29 14.58
C SER A 97 -4.85 -1.14 15.10
N VAL A 98 -5.23 -1.34 16.38
CA VAL A 98 -5.36 -2.68 16.99
C VAL A 98 -6.40 -3.53 16.28
N LEU A 99 -7.51 -2.94 15.86
CA LEU A 99 -8.58 -3.63 15.14
C LEU A 99 -8.34 -3.72 13.62
N SER A 100 -7.33 -3.05 13.07
CA SER A 100 -6.99 -3.10 11.64
C SER A 100 -6.20 -4.36 11.28
N ASP A 101 -6.27 -4.78 10.03
CA ASP A 101 -5.41 -5.86 9.54
C ASP A 101 -3.94 -5.39 9.53
N LYS A 102 -3.03 -6.28 9.94
CA LYS A 102 -1.60 -6.03 9.74
C LYS A 102 -1.30 -6.03 8.25
N GLN A 103 -0.47 -5.08 7.82
CA GLN A 103 0.04 -5.09 6.45
C GLN A 103 0.73 -6.42 6.19
N ARG A 104 0.27 -7.12 5.16
CA ARG A 104 0.89 -8.38 4.74
C ARG A 104 2.08 -8.04 3.85
N PRO A 105 3.23 -8.70 4.03
CA PRO A 105 4.29 -8.59 3.03
C PRO A 105 3.71 -9.08 1.69
N GLY A 106 3.71 -8.18 0.69
CA GLY A 106 3.30 -8.54 -0.66
C GLY A 106 4.25 -9.58 -1.29
N LYS A 107 3.98 -9.96 -2.54
CA LYS A 107 4.94 -10.73 -3.33
C LYS A 107 6.23 -9.91 -3.45
N GLU A 108 7.36 -10.55 -3.24
CA GLU A 108 8.66 -9.91 -3.46
C GLU A 108 8.75 -9.34 -4.89
N PRO A 109 9.38 -8.16 -5.05
CA PRO A 109 9.59 -7.60 -6.38
C PRO A 109 10.38 -8.58 -7.25
N VAL A 110 9.90 -8.82 -8.46
CA VAL A 110 10.59 -9.70 -9.44
C VAL A 110 11.85 -9.03 -9.99
N PHE A 111 11.87 -7.70 -10.00
CA PHE A 111 12.98 -6.88 -10.50
C PHE A 111 13.58 -6.07 -9.37
N THR A 112 14.91 -6.05 -9.31
CA THR A 112 15.60 -5.21 -8.32
C THR A 112 15.55 -3.73 -8.73
N PRO A 113 15.71 -2.79 -7.77
CA PRO A 113 15.80 -1.37 -8.08
C PRO A 113 16.90 -1.04 -9.09
N GLU A 114 18.04 -1.73 -9.01
CA GLU A 114 19.17 -1.58 -9.95
C GLU A 114 18.80 -1.99 -11.38
N GLN A 115 18.08 -3.12 -11.53
CA GLN A 115 17.59 -3.56 -12.83
C GLN A 115 16.62 -2.56 -13.45
N ILE A 116 15.72 -2.01 -12.65
CA ILE A 116 14.76 -0.98 -13.09
C ILE A 116 15.50 0.28 -13.52
N MET A 117 16.53 0.70 -12.76
CA MET A 117 17.34 1.86 -13.09
C MET A 117 18.10 1.65 -14.41
N LEU A 118 18.71 0.50 -14.62
CA LEU A 118 19.43 0.17 -15.87
C LEU A 118 18.51 0.15 -17.09
N ILE A 119 17.28 -0.36 -16.95
CA ILE A 119 16.26 -0.31 -18.01
C ILE A 119 15.87 1.13 -18.34
N ASN A 120 15.69 1.98 -17.34
CA ASN A 120 15.37 3.39 -17.53
C ASN A 120 16.56 4.14 -18.18
N GLU A 121 17.78 3.84 -17.77
CA GLU A 121 19.00 4.39 -18.40
C GLU A 121 19.12 3.98 -19.86
N LEU A 122 18.88 2.68 -20.16
CA LEU A 122 18.87 2.17 -21.52
C LEU A 122 17.84 2.89 -22.40
N ALA A 123 16.67 3.19 -21.86
CA ALA A 123 15.62 3.92 -22.56
C ALA A 123 16.02 5.35 -22.96
N CYS A 124 16.97 5.95 -22.26
CA CYS A 124 17.50 7.29 -22.54
C CYS A 124 18.65 7.28 -23.57
N LYS A 125 19.22 6.11 -23.89
CA LYS A 125 20.30 5.96 -24.87
C LYS A 125 19.74 5.84 -26.29
N ASN A 126 20.57 6.16 -27.31
CA ASN A 126 20.16 6.03 -28.70
C ASN A 126 20.13 4.55 -29.12
N PRO A 127 19.02 4.04 -29.72
CA PRO A 127 18.95 2.66 -30.22
C PRO A 127 20.05 2.27 -31.20
N LYS A 128 20.54 3.22 -31.99
CA LYS A 128 21.60 2.99 -32.98
C LYS A 128 22.91 2.59 -32.34
N ASP A 129 23.21 3.05 -31.14
CA ASP A 129 24.43 2.69 -30.39
C ASP A 129 24.45 1.20 -30.01
N PHE A 130 23.29 0.56 -30.07
CA PHE A 130 23.09 -0.87 -29.78
C PHE A 130 22.80 -1.72 -31.03
N GLY A 131 23.00 -1.15 -32.21
CA GLY A 131 22.79 -1.86 -33.50
C GLY A 131 21.33 -1.96 -33.93
N CYS A 132 20.44 -1.17 -33.31
CA CYS A 132 19.04 -1.08 -33.73
C CYS A 132 18.87 0.07 -34.74
N GLU A 133 18.28 -0.22 -35.90
CA GLU A 133 18.01 0.80 -36.95
C GLU A 133 16.85 1.78 -36.60
N LEU A 134 16.40 1.78 -35.36
CA LEU A 134 15.32 2.63 -34.88
C LEU A 134 15.84 4.03 -34.54
N SER A 135 15.04 5.07 -34.79
CA SER A 135 15.31 6.44 -34.36
C SER A 135 15.03 6.66 -32.88
N CYS A 136 14.13 5.87 -32.30
CA CYS A 136 13.79 5.88 -30.87
C CYS A 136 13.33 4.50 -30.42
N TRP A 137 13.47 4.23 -29.13
CA TRP A 137 13.02 2.97 -28.57
C TRP A 137 11.49 2.83 -28.62
N ASN A 138 11.03 1.66 -29.04
CA ASN A 138 9.70 1.19 -28.70
C ASN A 138 9.79 0.19 -27.53
N LEU A 139 8.66 -0.07 -26.87
CA LEU A 139 8.63 -0.91 -25.67
C LEU A 139 9.12 -2.34 -25.92
N ALA A 140 8.85 -2.89 -27.12
CA ALA A 140 9.24 -4.25 -27.46
C ALA A 140 10.75 -4.34 -27.70
N SER A 141 11.32 -3.40 -28.49
CA SER A 141 12.77 -3.37 -28.76
C SER A 141 13.56 -3.09 -27.48
N LEU A 142 13.07 -2.23 -26.60
CA LEU A 142 13.70 -1.96 -25.32
C LEU A 142 13.69 -3.19 -24.40
N ALA A 143 12.59 -3.95 -24.36
CA ALA A 143 12.50 -5.20 -23.61
C ALA A 143 13.51 -6.25 -24.13
N GLN A 144 13.60 -6.41 -25.45
CA GLN A 144 14.55 -7.33 -26.07
C GLN A 144 16.00 -6.93 -25.77
N GLU A 145 16.30 -5.66 -25.86
CA GLU A 145 17.65 -5.15 -25.60
C GLU A 145 18.05 -5.31 -24.13
N ALA A 146 17.13 -5.07 -23.18
CA ALA A 146 17.37 -5.29 -21.75
C ALA A 146 17.74 -6.77 -21.45
N VAL A 147 17.10 -7.71 -22.14
CA VAL A 147 17.44 -9.14 -22.04
C VAL A 147 18.78 -9.43 -22.74
N ARG A 148 19.04 -8.88 -23.94
CA ARG A 148 20.29 -9.06 -24.68
C ARG A 148 21.52 -8.60 -23.91
N GLN A 149 21.37 -7.49 -23.13
CA GLN A 149 22.45 -6.98 -22.29
C GLN A 149 22.58 -7.71 -20.94
N GLY A 150 21.73 -8.69 -20.66
CA GLY A 150 21.75 -9.44 -19.40
C GLY A 150 21.31 -8.62 -18.19
N ILE A 151 20.62 -7.48 -18.37
CA ILE A 151 20.07 -6.71 -17.27
C ILE A 151 19.00 -7.52 -16.53
N VAL A 152 18.22 -8.28 -17.30
CA VAL A 152 17.18 -9.19 -16.81
C VAL A 152 17.18 -10.47 -17.64
N GLU A 153 16.77 -11.58 -17.05
CA GLU A 153 16.60 -12.85 -17.80
C GLU A 153 15.40 -12.81 -18.74
N SER A 154 14.32 -12.18 -18.28
CA SER A 154 13.11 -11.98 -19.07
C SER A 154 12.33 -10.78 -18.55
N ILE A 155 11.62 -10.09 -19.44
CA ILE A 155 10.76 -8.97 -19.04
C ILE A 155 9.59 -8.83 -20.01
N SER A 156 8.40 -8.54 -19.48
CA SER A 156 7.23 -8.25 -20.30
C SER A 156 7.21 -6.77 -20.75
N ILE A 157 6.64 -6.52 -21.94
CA ILE A 157 6.42 -5.16 -22.46
C ILE A 157 5.65 -4.30 -21.45
N ALA A 158 4.66 -4.88 -20.77
CA ALA A 158 3.88 -4.18 -19.74
C ALA A 158 4.73 -3.76 -18.52
N SER A 159 5.74 -4.56 -18.15
CA SER A 159 6.67 -4.20 -17.07
C SER A 159 7.57 -3.03 -17.47
N VAL A 160 8.11 -3.05 -18.69
CA VAL A 160 8.89 -1.93 -19.24
C VAL A 160 8.05 -0.65 -19.25
N GLN A 161 6.83 -0.73 -19.78
CA GLN A 161 5.91 0.43 -19.80
C GLN A 161 5.67 1.02 -18.40
N ARG A 162 5.46 0.16 -17.42
CA ARG A 162 5.23 0.58 -16.03
C ARG A 162 6.45 1.28 -15.44
N PHE A 163 7.66 0.77 -15.69
CA PHE A 163 8.91 1.37 -15.21
C PHE A 163 9.15 2.74 -15.83
N LEU A 164 9.02 2.85 -17.16
CA LEU A 164 9.16 4.13 -17.85
C LEU A 164 8.11 5.15 -17.41
N LYS A 165 6.86 4.72 -17.26
CA LYS A 165 5.79 5.59 -16.77
C LYS A 165 6.06 6.11 -15.37
N PHE A 166 6.55 5.26 -14.48
CA PHE A 166 6.90 5.66 -13.12
C PHE A 166 8.08 6.64 -13.10
N ALA A 167 9.05 6.47 -13.99
CA ALA A 167 10.19 7.38 -14.15
C ALA A 167 9.88 8.65 -14.98
N GLY A 168 8.68 8.76 -15.56
CA GLY A 168 8.32 9.88 -16.45
C GLY A 168 9.07 9.88 -17.80
N ILE A 169 9.60 8.72 -18.21
CA ILE A 169 10.39 8.57 -19.43
C ILE A 169 9.49 8.13 -20.59
N GLU A 170 9.52 8.89 -21.68
CA GLU A 170 8.75 8.64 -22.93
C GLU A 170 9.70 8.65 -24.13
N PRO A 171 10.45 7.57 -24.40
CA PRO A 171 11.50 7.53 -25.45
C PRO A 171 10.99 7.79 -26.86
N TRP A 172 9.69 7.56 -27.10
CA TRP A 172 9.02 7.78 -28.39
C TRP A 172 8.55 9.22 -28.63
N LYS A 173 8.64 10.12 -27.60
CA LYS A 173 8.28 11.54 -27.72
C LYS A 173 9.53 12.35 -28.07
N ASN A 174 9.82 12.49 -29.34
CA ASN A 174 10.84 13.42 -29.84
C ASN A 174 10.30 14.86 -29.80
N ARG A 175 10.97 15.72 -29.01
CA ARG A 175 10.68 17.16 -28.99
C ARG A 175 11.58 17.85 -30.04
N TYR A 176 11.27 17.65 -31.32
CA TYR A 176 12.06 18.20 -32.45
C TYR A 176 12.27 19.73 -32.40
N TRP A 177 11.34 20.44 -31.78
CA TRP A 177 11.41 21.91 -31.69
C TRP A 177 12.46 22.44 -30.71
N LEU A 178 13.04 21.62 -29.83
CA LEU A 178 14.07 22.04 -28.88
C LEU A 178 15.50 21.89 -29.42
N ASN A 179 15.73 21.09 -30.47
CA ASN A 179 17.06 20.70 -30.94
C ASN A 179 17.26 20.95 -32.45
N SER A 180 16.51 21.86 -33.08
CA SER A 180 16.77 22.24 -34.46
C SER A 180 18.06 23.09 -34.49
N PRO A 181 19.12 22.65 -35.16
CA PRO A 181 20.37 23.41 -35.27
C PRO A 181 20.21 24.75 -36.00
N GLU A 182 19.10 24.94 -36.74
CA GLU A 182 18.84 26.15 -37.54
C GLU A 182 18.27 27.33 -36.72
N LYS A 183 18.11 27.17 -35.41
CA LYS A 183 17.50 28.23 -34.56
C LYS A 183 18.46 29.31 -34.08
N HIS A 184 19.75 29.23 -34.37
CA HIS A 184 20.70 30.11 -33.70
C HIS A 184 21.26 31.25 -34.55
N ASP A 185 21.08 31.29 -35.87
CA ASP A 185 21.84 32.26 -36.67
C ASP A 185 21.04 33.33 -37.42
N ASP A 186 19.68 33.30 -37.46
CA ASP A 186 18.97 34.40 -38.15
C ASP A 186 17.54 34.62 -37.63
N PRO A 187 17.25 35.68 -36.88
CA PRO A 187 15.92 36.02 -36.39
C PRO A 187 14.98 36.53 -37.49
N GLU A 188 15.44 36.76 -38.72
CA GLU A 188 14.60 37.31 -39.81
C GLU A 188 13.91 36.24 -40.66
N THR A 189 14.36 34.99 -40.65
CA THR A 189 13.78 33.89 -41.41
C THR A 189 12.44 33.38 -40.85
N PHE A 190 12.07 33.80 -39.66
CA PHE A 190 10.83 33.37 -38.99
C PHE A 190 9.58 34.11 -39.42
N LYS A 191 9.68 35.14 -40.28
CA LYS A 191 8.55 35.99 -40.68
C LYS A 191 7.96 35.65 -42.05
N LYS A 192 8.37 34.58 -42.72
CA LYS A 192 7.95 34.24 -44.09
C LYS A 192 7.41 32.82 -44.27
N ASN A 193 6.67 32.27 -43.32
CA ASN A 193 5.79 31.12 -43.61
C ASN A 193 4.53 31.22 -42.76
#